data_ea97b53760575e58b13130af17588677
#
_entry.id   ea97b53760575e58b13130af17588677
#
_cell.length_a   1.000
_cell.length_b   1.000
_cell.length_c   1.000
_cell.angle_alpha   90.00
_cell.angle_beta   90.00
_cell.angle_gamma   90.00
#
_symmetry.space_group_name_H-M   'P 1'
#
loop_
_entity.id
_entity.type
_entity.pdbx_description
1 polymer ?
#
loop_
_entity_poly.entity_id
_entity_poly.type
_entity_poly.pdbx_seq_one_letter_code
_entity_poly.pdbx_strand_id
1 'polypeptide(L)'
;MSFNRYAIGILMTLLTIMFGVITGLCVRSVGDAAPLITVLMYRFVCSIPLLLLLALAVRGRQFLQVNARRTLMVRIAFGCAAMTLWFTSLRLLPLGQATALFQSSVIFVTIFSPLMLGEQIGIYRWSAVVTGMIGIVLLTNPFDG
;
A
#
# COMPACT_ATOMS: atom_id res chain seq x y z
N MET A 1 -21.64 7.81 20.92
CA MET A 1 -20.79 8.62 20.00
C MET A 1 -19.65 7.85 19.32
N SER A 2 -19.29 6.63 19.73
CA SER A 2 -18.19 5.84 19.15
C SER A 2 -18.55 5.15 17.82
N PHE A 3 -19.78 4.69 17.67
CA PHE A 3 -20.23 3.92 16.50
C PHE A 3 -20.07 4.70 15.16
N ASN A 4 -20.32 6.01 15.17
CA ASN A 4 -20.19 6.84 13.98
C ASN A 4 -18.72 7.01 13.51
N ARG A 5 -17.76 6.97 14.42
CA ARG A 5 -16.32 7.04 14.08
C ARG A 5 -15.81 5.75 13.43
N TYR A 6 -16.28 4.60 13.89
CA TYR A 6 -15.93 3.31 13.26
C TYR A 6 -16.54 3.18 11.87
N ALA A 7 -17.79 3.58 11.69
CA ALA A 7 -18.46 3.57 10.40
C ALA A 7 -17.76 4.48 9.38
N ILE A 8 -17.35 5.68 9.78
CA ILE A 8 -16.56 6.60 8.93
C ILE A 8 -15.20 5.98 8.57
N GLY A 9 -14.52 5.35 9.53
CA GLY A 9 -13.24 4.66 9.27
C GLY A 9 -13.38 3.56 8.23
N ILE A 10 -14.41 2.71 8.37
CA ILE A 10 -14.70 1.63 7.42
C ILE A 10 -15.01 2.20 6.03
N LEU A 11 -15.86 3.23 5.96
CA LEU A 11 -16.20 3.88 4.67
C LEU A 11 -14.97 4.46 3.97
N MET A 12 -14.11 5.16 4.72
CA MET A 12 -12.87 5.73 4.17
C MET A 12 -11.90 4.63 3.69
N THR A 13 -11.83 3.51 4.40
CA THR A 13 -11.01 2.36 3.98
C THR A 13 -11.55 1.75 2.69
N LEU A 14 -12.87 1.54 2.58
CA LEU A 14 -13.50 1.03 1.37
C LEU A 14 -13.26 1.94 0.17
N LEU A 15 -13.42 3.25 0.34
CA LEU A 15 -13.13 4.24 -0.70
C LEU A 15 -11.66 4.16 -1.15
N THR A 16 -10.73 4.04 -0.21
CA THR A 16 -9.29 3.93 -0.51
C THR A 16 -9.01 2.67 -1.34
N ILE A 17 -9.63 1.55 -0.99
CA ILE A 17 -9.48 0.29 -1.74
C ILE A 17 -10.05 0.43 -3.14
N MET A 18 -11.24 1.02 -3.29
CA MET A 18 -11.84 1.26 -4.62
C MET A 18 -10.94 2.12 -5.51
N PHE A 19 -10.43 3.23 -5.00
CA PHE A 19 -9.49 4.07 -5.75
C PHE A 19 -8.18 3.33 -6.07
N GLY A 20 -7.71 2.47 -5.18
CA GLY A 20 -6.55 1.59 -5.41
C GLY A 20 -6.76 0.65 -6.60
N VAL A 21 -7.92 -0.02 -6.65
CA VAL A 21 -8.29 -0.92 -7.76
C VAL A 21 -8.41 -0.16 -9.08
N ILE A 22 -9.09 0.99 -9.09
CA ILE A 22 -9.22 1.84 -10.28
C ILE A 22 -7.83 2.26 -10.78
N THR A 23 -6.95 2.69 -9.88
CA THR A 23 -5.57 3.05 -10.24
C THR A 23 -4.81 1.86 -10.84
N GLY A 24 -4.95 0.67 -10.27
CA GLY A 24 -4.34 -0.55 -10.79
C GLY A 24 -4.84 -0.90 -12.19
N LEU A 25 -6.14 -0.79 -12.44
CA LEU A 25 -6.74 -0.99 -13.76
C LEU A 25 -6.24 0.04 -14.79
N CYS A 26 -6.19 1.32 -14.41
CA CYS A 26 -5.66 2.37 -15.28
C CYS A 26 -4.19 2.12 -15.65
N VAL A 27 -3.35 1.74 -14.69
CA VAL A 27 -1.94 1.42 -14.96
C VAL A 27 -1.81 0.22 -15.90
N ARG A 28 -2.65 -0.78 -15.73
CA ARG A 28 -2.65 -1.96 -16.59
C ARG A 28 -3.16 -1.63 -18.01
N SER A 29 -4.18 -0.76 -18.14
CA SER A 29 -4.71 -0.36 -19.45
C SER A 29 -3.72 0.46 -20.27
N VAL A 30 -2.82 1.21 -19.62
CA VAL A 30 -1.70 1.90 -20.28
C VAL A 30 -0.69 0.88 -20.84
N GLY A 31 -0.54 -0.28 -20.19
CA GLY A 31 0.30 -1.39 -20.66
C GLY A 31 1.70 -0.95 -21.08
N ASP A 32 2.11 -1.37 -22.28
CA ASP A 32 3.42 -1.05 -22.85
C ASP A 32 3.45 0.26 -23.63
N ALA A 33 2.32 0.98 -23.72
CA ALA A 33 2.23 2.26 -24.44
C ALA A 33 3.12 3.37 -23.82
N ALA A 34 3.42 3.27 -22.52
CA ALA A 34 4.33 4.19 -21.85
C ALA A 34 5.30 3.45 -20.92
N PRO A 35 6.58 3.88 -20.86
CA PRO A 35 7.54 3.29 -19.91
C PRO A 35 7.08 3.51 -18.47
N LEU A 36 7.36 2.53 -17.60
CA LEU A 36 6.94 2.53 -16.20
C LEU A 36 7.36 3.82 -15.47
N ILE A 37 8.58 4.28 -15.78
CA ILE A 37 9.14 5.48 -15.17
C ILE A 37 8.31 6.72 -15.48
N THR A 38 7.77 6.82 -16.69
CA THR A 38 6.91 7.93 -17.11
C THR A 38 5.61 7.95 -16.32
N VAL A 39 4.98 6.80 -16.13
CA VAL A 39 3.75 6.67 -15.33
C VAL A 39 3.99 7.09 -13.88
N LEU A 40 5.10 6.63 -13.29
CA LEU A 40 5.50 7.01 -11.93
C LEU A 40 5.80 8.50 -11.81
N MET A 41 6.50 9.09 -12.78
CA MET A 41 6.81 10.52 -12.80
C MET A 41 5.54 11.36 -12.84
N TYR A 42 4.60 11.07 -13.75
CA TYR A 42 3.31 11.78 -13.82
C TYR A 42 2.53 11.66 -12.50
N ARG A 43 2.51 10.47 -11.91
CA ARG A 43 1.84 10.26 -10.61
C ARG A 43 2.44 11.15 -9.52
N PHE A 44 3.77 11.19 -9.39
CA PHE A 44 4.42 12.02 -8.38
C PHE A 44 4.20 13.50 -8.65
N VAL A 45 4.37 13.95 -9.89
CA VAL A 45 4.18 15.36 -10.29
C VAL A 45 2.75 15.81 -10.00
N CYS A 46 1.73 15.01 -10.31
CA CYS A 46 0.34 15.34 -10.02
C CYS A 46 0.01 15.28 -8.52
N SER A 47 0.65 14.39 -7.76
CA SER A 47 0.38 14.24 -6.32
C SER A 47 1.01 15.34 -5.47
N ILE A 48 2.17 15.88 -5.88
CA ILE A 48 2.90 16.92 -5.12
C ILE A 48 2.05 18.18 -4.87
N PRO A 49 1.45 18.83 -5.88
CA PRO A 49 0.68 20.04 -5.65
C PRO A 49 -0.56 19.79 -4.79
N LEU A 50 -1.21 18.65 -4.99
CA LEU A 50 -2.40 18.28 -4.20
C LEU A 50 -2.05 18.07 -2.72
N LEU A 51 -0.97 17.34 -2.44
CA LEU A 51 -0.48 17.09 -1.08
C LEU A 51 0.04 18.37 -0.43
N LEU A 52 0.68 19.25 -1.21
CA LEU A 52 1.16 20.55 -0.74
C LEU A 52 -0.01 21.44 -0.32
N LEU A 53 -1.05 21.54 -1.16
CA LEU A 53 -2.26 22.29 -0.84
C LEU A 53 -2.94 21.74 0.41
N LEU A 54 -3.06 20.42 0.53
CA LEU A 54 -3.66 19.79 1.70
C LEU A 54 -2.83 20.03 2.97
N ALA A 55 -1.50 19.93 2.87
CA ALA A 55 -0.60 20.18 3.99
C ALA A 55 -0.65 21.64 4.45
N LEU A 56 -0.71 22.58 3.52
CA LEU A 56 -0.88 24.00 3.82
C LEU A 56 -2.23 24.31 4.47
N ALA A 57 -3.31 23.67 3.99
CA ALA A 57 -4.65 23.85 4.54
C ALA A 57 -4.79 23.30 5.96
N VAL A 58 -4.15 22.15 6.27
CA VAL A 58 -4.29 21.46 7.57
C VAL A 58 -3.29 21.94 8.60
N ARG A 59 -2.03 22.17 8.22
CA ARG A 59 -0.93 22.51 9.16
C ARG A 59 -0.30 23.89 8.96
N GLY A 60 -0.72 24.63 7.95
CA GLY A 60 -0.11 25.91 7.63
C GLY A 60 1.41 25.76 7.36
N ARG A 61 2.19 26.77 7.71
CA ARG A 61 3.66 26.76 7.50
C ARG A 61 4.45 25.80 8.39
N GLN A 62 3.82 25.20 9.39
CA GLN A 62 4.48 24.28 10.33
C GLN A 62 4.84 22.92 9.72
N PHE A 63 4.26 22.57 8.56
CA PHE A 63 4.58 21.31 7.86
C PHE A 63 6.05 21.23 7.40
N LEU A 64 6.73 22.38 7.22
CA LEU A 64 8.14 22.46 6.83
C LEU A 64 9.12 22.16 7.96
N GLN A 65 8.64 22.12 9.23
CA GLN A 65 9.49 21.79 10.38
C GLN A 65 9.68 20.27 10.49
N VAL A 66 10.59 19.73 9.70
CA VAL A 66 10.95 18.31 9.75
C VAL A 66 12.07 18.09 10.76
N ASN A 67 11.73 17.58 11.94
CA ASN A 67 12.68 17.38 13.05
C ASN A 67 13.57 16.13 12.86
N ALA A 68 13.15 15.16 12.03
CA ALA A 68 13.86 13.89 11.81
C ALA A 68 14.18 13.66 10.33
N ARG A 69 15.07 14.47 9.76
CA ARG A 69 15.43 14.40 8.32
C ARG A 69 15.92 13.02 7.87
N ARG A 70 16.76 12.34 8.68
CA ARG A 70 17.26 10.99 8.37
C ARG A 70 16.13 9.97 8.23
N THR A 71 15.23 9.92 9.21
CA THR A 71 14.10 9.00 9.19
C THR A 71 13.17 9.27 8.01
N LEU A 72 12.98 10.56 7.67
CA LEU A 72 12.18 10.94 6.50
C LEU A 72 12.83 10.46 5.20
N MET A 73 14.15 10.66 5.03
CA MET A 73 14.87 10.20 3.83
C MET A 73 14.78 8.68 3.64
N VAL A 74 15.00 7.91 4.70
CA VAL A 74 14.86 6.46 4.70
C VAL A 74 13.44 6.04 4.31
N ARG A 75 12.43 6.69 4.89
CA ARG A 75 11.02 6.42 4.58
C ARG A 75 10.68 6.73 3.11
N ILE A 76 11.18 7.83 2.57
CA ILE A 76 10.98 8.18 1.16
C ILE A 76 11.64 7.15 0.26
N ALA A 77 12.90 6.77 0.52
CA ALA A 77 13.63 5.79 -0.27
C ALA A 77 12.89 4.43 -0.32
N PHE A 78 12.50 3.89 0.84
CA PHE A 78 11.72 2.66 0.91
C PHE A 78 10.33 2.81 0.28
N GLY A 79 9.68 3.95 0.43
CA GLY A 79 8.38 4.23 -0.19
C GLY A 79 8.45 4.26 -1.71
N CYS A 80 9.47 4.91 -2.28
CA CYS A 80 9.70 4.93 -3.72
C CYS A 80 10.04 3.54 -4.26
N ALA A 81 10.89 2.79 -3.57
CA ALA A 81 11.23 1.42 -3.94
C ALA A 81 9.99 0.51 -3.93
N ALA A 82 9.19 0.55 -2.87
CA ALA A 82 7.96 -0.21 -2.75
C ALA A 82 6.96 0.12 -3.86
N MET A 83 6.79 1.42 -4.18
CA MET A 83 5.94 1.85 -5.27
C MET A 83 6.42 1.33 -6.63
N THR A 84 7.71 1.43 -6.91
CA THR A 84 8.29 0.93 -8.16
C THR A 84 8.06 -0.57 -8.31
N LEU A 85 8.33 -1.34 -7.26
CA LEU A 85 8.10 -2.79 -7.24
C LEU A 85 6.62 -3.13 -7.43
N TRP A 86 5.72 -2.40 -6.78
CA TRP A 86 4.29 -2.58 -6.93
C TRP A 86 3.82 -2.37 -8.37
N PHE A 87 4.20 -1.25 -8.99
CA PHE A 87 3.81 -0.97 -10.38
C PHE A 87 4.45 -1.94 -11.38
N THR A 88 5.67 -2.40 -11.12
CA THR A 88 6.31 -3.47 -11.90
C THR A 88 5.52 -4.76 -11.80
N SER A 89 5.11 -5.15 -10.59
CA SER A 89 4.27 -6.32 -10.35
C SER A 89 2.94 -6.27 -11.10
N LEU A 90 2.28 -5.10 -11.14
CA LEU A 90 1.03 -4.91 -11.88
C LEU A 90 1.17 -5.10 -13.41
N ARG A 91 2.37 -4.90 -13.94
CA ARG A 91 2.64 -5.14 -15.38
C ARG A 91 2.98 -6.59 -15.70
N LEU A 92 3.73 -7.23 -14.80
CA LEU A 92 4.25 -8.59 -15.05
C LEU A 92 3.25 -9.68 -14.67
N LEU A 93 2.37 -9.41 -13.68
CA LEU A 93 1.45 -10.39 -13.12
C LEU A 93 -0.01 -10.05 -13.43
N PRO A 94 -0.90 -11.05 -13.47
CA PRO A 94 -2.34 -10.81 -13.44
C PRO A 94 -2.72 -9.97 -12.22
N LEU A 95 -3.68 -9.04 -12.38
CA LEU A 95 -4.06 -8.08 -11.33
C LEU A 95 -4.41 -8.76 -10.00
N GLY A 96 -5.11 -9.91 -10.08
CA GLY A 96 -5.48 -10.69 -8.89
C GLY A 96 -4.27 -11.22 -8.13
N GLN A 97 -3.28 -11.77 -8.83
CA GLN A 97 -2.04 -12.27 -8.21
C GLN A 97 -1.19 -11.13 -7.63
N ALA A 98 -1.03 -10.02 -8.37
CA ALA A 98 -0.30 -8.86 -7.88
C ALA A 98 -0.92 -8.28 -6.61
N THR A 99 -2.25 -8.12 -6.57
CA THR A 99 -2.96 -7.63 -5.38
C THR A 99 -2.88 -8.59 -4.21
N ALA A 100 -2.98 -9.89 -4.42
CA ALA A 100 -2.84 -10.89 -3.36
C ALA A 100 -1.44 -10.89 -2.74
N LEU A 101 -0.40 -10.83 -3.58
CA LEU A 101 0.99 -10.71 -3.12
C LEU A 101 1.21 -9.42 -2.32
N PHE A 102 0.63 -8.31 -2.75
CA PHE A 102 0.72 -7.06 -1.99
C PHE A 102 0.02 -7.17 -0.63
N GLN A 103 -1.16 -7.78 -0.59
CA GLN A 103 -1.90 -8.01 0.65
C GLN A 103 -1.18 -8.97 1.61
N SER A 104 -0.29 -9.83 1.10
CA SER A 104 0.55 -10.68 1.95
C SER A 104 1.45 -9.88 2.90
N SER A 105 1.71 -8.61 2.60
CA SER A 105 2.46 -7.70 3.47
C SER A 105 1.85 -7.60 4.87
N VAL A 106 0.52 -7.69 5.00
CA VAL A 106 -0.20 -7.69 6.29
C VAL A 106 0.20 -8.91 7.12
N ILE A 107 0.42 -10.06 6.47
CA ILE A 107 0.87 -11.30 7.12
C ILE A 107 2.26 -11.08 7.72
N PHE A 108 3.20 -10.52 6.93
CA PHE A 108 4.54 -10.21 7.40
C PHE A 108 4.52 -9.22 8.57
N VAL A 109 3.73 -8.14 8.48
CA VAL A 109 3.57 -7.18 9.57
C VAL A 109 3.07 -7.88 10.84
N THR A 110 2.11 -8.79 10.72
CA THR A 110 1.57 -9.54 11.87
C THR A 110 2.61 -10.47 12.49
N ILE A 111 3.46 -11.12 11.69
CA ILE A 111 4.54 -12.00 12.17
C ILE A 111 5.65 -11.19 12.84
N PHE A 112 6.02 -10.04 12.28
CA PHE A 112 7.10 -9.21 12.82
C PHE A 112 6.68 -8.32 14.00
N SER A 113 5.38 -8.06 14.18
CA SER A 113 4.85 -7.22 15.27
C SER A 113 5.31 -7.71 16.66
N PRO A 114 5.21 -8.99 17.06
CA PRO A 114 5.67 -9.45 18.36
C PRO A 114 7.19 -9.36 18.50
N LEU A 115 7.93 -9.55 17.39
CA LEU A 115 9.39 -9.53 17.41
C LEU A 115 9.93 -8.11 17.63
N MET A 116 9.27 -7.10 17.08
CA MET A 116 9.71 -5.70 17.13
C MET A 116 9.08 -4.90 18.27
N LEU A 117 7.82 -5.18 18.61
CA LEU A 117 7.06 -4.43 19.62
C LEU A 117 6.84 -5.21 20.92
N GLY A 118 7.18 -6.51 20.97
CA GLY A 118 6.95 -7.35 22.16
C GLY A 118 5.47 -7.63 22.43
N GLU A 119 4.58 -7.39 21.45
CA GLU A 119 3.14 -7.62 21.60
C GLU A 119 2.83 -9.12 21.56
N GLN A 120 1.92 -9.57 22.44
CA GLN A 120 1.43 -10.93 22.40
C GLN A 120 0.33 -11.04 21.33
N ILE A 121 0.62 -11.78 20.27
CA ILE A 121 -0.38 -12.07 19.23
C ILE A 121 -1.29 -13.18 19.70
N GLY A 122 -2.60 -12.89 19.80
CA GLY A 122 -3.61 -13.89 20.13
C GLY A 122 -3.79 -14.93 19.02
N ILE A 123 -4.30 -16.11 19.41
CA ILE A 123 -4.49 -17.26 18.50
C ILE A 123 -5.37 -16.93 17.28
N TYR A 124 -6.31 -15.99 17.42
CA TYR A 124 -7.16 -15.53 16.32
C TYR A 124 -6.37 -14.82 15.20
N ARG A 125 -5.33 -14.06 15.55
CA ARG A 125 -4.46 -13.42 14.55
C ARG A 125 -3.58 -14.46 13.86
N TRP A 126 -3.09 -15.46 14.57
CA TRP A 126 -2.33 -16.56 13.99
C TRP A 126 -3.18 -17.40 13.02
N SER A 127 -4.42 -17.72 13.36
CA SER A 127 -5.31 -18.45 12.45
C SER A 127 -5.61 -17.63 11.17
N ALA A 128 -5.80 -16.31 11.28
CA ALA A 128 -5.99 -15.45 10.13
C ALA A 128 -4.76 -15.42 9.21
N VAL A 129 -3.54 -15.41 9.79
CA VAL A 129 -2.28 -15.47 9.03
C VAL A 129 -2.18 -16.77 8.24
N VAL A 130 -2.44 -17.90 8.89
CA VAL A 130 -2.37 -19.22 8.24
C VAL A 130 -3.41 -19.33 7.12
N THR A 131 -4.64 -18.93 7.38
CA THR A 131 -5.70 -18.95 6.36
C THR A 131 -5.38 -18.03 5.18
N GLY A 132 -4.85 -16.84 5.45
CA GLY A 132 -4.42 -15.89 4.42
C GLY A 132 -3.28 -16.44 3.58
N MET A 133 -2.29 -17.10 4.18
CA MET A 133 -1.20 -17.76 3.46
C MET A 133 -1.70 -18.88 2.53
N ILE A 134 -2.59 -19.72 3.02
CA ILE A 134 -3.21 -20.78 2.20
C ILE A 134 -3.95 -20.14 0.99
N GLY A 135 -4.72 -19.09 1.23
CA GLY A 135 -5.42 -18.35 0.15
C GLY A 135 -4.48 -17.81 -0.91
N ILE A 136 -3.34 -17.24 -0.52
CA ILE A 136 -2.34 -16.71 -1.45
C ILE A 136 -1.70 -17.85 -2.26
N VAL A 137 -1.31 -18.95 -1.63
CA VAL A 137 -0.73 -20.12 -2.32
C VAL A 137 -1.72 -20.70 -3.34
N LEU A 138 -3.00 -20.82 -2.98
CA LEU A 138 -4.04 -21.29 -3.91
C LEU A 138 -4.24 -20.33 -5.09
N LEU A 139 -4.17 -19.02 -4.85
CA LEU A 139 -4.38 -18.02 -5.90
C LEU A 139 -3.18 -17.89 -6.85
N THR A 140 -1.97 -18.04 -6.32
CA THR A 140 -0.74 -17.96 -7.15
C THR A 140 -0.49 -19.22 -7.93
N ASN A 141 -1.15 -20.33 -7.55
CA ASN A 141 -1.05 -21.66 -8.20
C ASN A 141 0.38 -22.00 -8.65
N PRO A 142 1.35 -22.10 -7.70
CA PRO A 142 2.77 -22.28 -8.06
C PRO A 142 3.08 -23.65 -8.67
N PHE A 143 2.07 -24.53 -8.81
CA PHE A 143 2.21 -25.89 -9.33
C PHE A 143 1.79 -26.04 -10.81
N ASP A 144 1.17 -25.02 -11.43
CA ASP A 144 0.86 -24.97 -12.84
C ASP A 144 1.92 -24.11 -13.59
N GLY A 145 3.16 -24.56 -13.58
CA GLY A 145 4.26 -24.01 -14.38
C GLY A 145 4.54 -24.87 -15.60
#